data_56273e5bd38509b554d6f67ecc184fab
#
_entry.id   56273e5bd38509b554d6f67ecc184fab
#
_cell.length_a   1.000
_cell.length_b   1.000
_cell.length_c   1.000
_cell.angle_alpha   90.00
_cell.angle_beta   90.00
_cell.angle_gamma   90.00
#
_symmetry.space_group_name_H-M   'P 1'
#
loop_
_entity.id
_entity.type
_entity.pdbx_description
1 polymer ?
#
loop_
_entity_poly.entity_id
_entity_poly.type
_entity_poly.pdbx_seq_one_letter_code
_entity_poly.pdbx_strand_id
1 'polypeptide(L)'
;MIRRLVKKVDFLIVAVGRAEKKNTKRDPFSGDERVRMLRRYLKEQSIKVEDVVAVEDGKSWASSINNLFEKCGKFDVLFTDHRTIAKLVGDEVKIVGFQRRGNISSTLIRNSIAKGEEWENLTGKSVVSLIKRLDGIKRIKRAYGASDG
;
A
#
# COMPACT_ATOMS: atom_id res chain seq x y z
N MET A 1 -9.13 -6.18 6.15
CA MET A 1 -8.25 -7.20 5.55
C MET A 1 -7.05 -7.54 6.45
N ILE A 2 -6.16 -6.60 6.76
CA ILE A 2 -4.97 -6.87 7.60
C ILE A 2 -5.34 -7.48 8.96
N ARG A 3 -6.39 -7.00 9.61
CA ARG A 3 -6.87 -7.56 10.88
C ARG A 3 -7.18 -9.06 10.81
N ARG A 4 -7.62 -9.54 9.66
CA ARG A 4 -7.88 -10.97 9.45
C ARG A 4 -6.58 -11.74 9.18
N LEU A 5 -5.64 -11.14 8.48
CA LEU A 5 -4.38 -11.77 8.14
C LEU A 5 -3.48 -11.96 9.35
N VAL A 6 -3.44 -11.01 10.29
CA VAL A 6 -2.62 -11.13 11.51
C VAL A 6 -3.03 -12.32 12.39
N LYS A 7 -4.27 -12.79 12.24
CA LYS A 7 -4.75 -13.97 12.97
C LYS A 7 -4.34 -15.31 12.37
N LYS A 8 -3.82 -15.27 11.13
CA LYS A 8 -3.47 -16.49 10.37
C LYS A 8 -1.99 -16.85 10.43
N VAL A 9 -1.16 -15.95 10.91
CA VAL A 9 0.30 -16.09 10.93
C VAL A 9 0.85 -15.60 12.27
N ASP A 10 2.05 -16.09 12.63
CA ASP A 10 2.72 -15.65 13.87
C ASP A 10 3.27 -14.23 13.71
N PHE A 11 3.85 -13.93 12.55
CA PHE A 11 4.42 -12.62 12.22
C PHE A 11 3.93 -12.18 10.85
N LEU A 12 3.40 -10.98 10.77
CA LEU A 12 2.97 -10.37 9.51
C LEU A 12 3.80 -9.14 9.20
N ILE A 13 4.44 -9.15 8.04
CA ILE A 13 5.09 -7.95 7.47
C ILE A 13 4.18 -7.43 6.35
N VAL A 14 3.95 -6.13 6.35
CA VAL A 14 3.20 -5.47 5.29
C VAL A 14 4.17 -4.76 4.36
N ALA A 15 4.22 -5.19 3.10
CA ALA A 15 5.07 -4.61 2.08
C ALA A 15 4.30 -3.59 1.25
N VAL A 16 4.80 -2.36 1.20
CA VAL A 16 4.28 -1.28 0.37
C VAL A 16 5.12 -1.23 -0.90
N GLY A 17 4.55 -1.68 -2.01
CA GLY A 17 5.24 -1.74 -3.31
C GLY A 17 5.35 -0.38 -3.99
N ARG A 18 6.08 -0.34 -5.10
CA ARG A 18 6.29 0.86 -5.92
C ARG A 18 6.84 2.03 -5.10
N ALA A 19 7.76 1.73 -4.17
CA ALA A 19 8.23 2.70 -3.18
C ALA A 19 9.01 3.87 -3.78
N GLU A 20 9.59 3.71 -4.98
CA GLU A 20 10.30 4.75 -5.72
C GLU A 20 9.36 5.75 -6.42
N LYS A 21 8.08 5.40 -6.57
CA LYS A 21 7.10 6.25 -7.25
C LYS A 21 6.52 7.29 -6.29
N LYS A 22 6.38 8.52 -6.79
CA LYS A 22 5.76 9.63 -6.07
C LYS A 22 5.26 10.69 -7.05
N ASN A 23 4.36 11.55 -6.59
CA ASN A 23 3.83 12.68 -7.36
C ASN A 23 3.20 12.30 -8.70
N THR A 24 2.66 11.09 -8.79
CA THR A 24 1.91 10.62 -9.95
C THR A 24 0.44 10.43 -9.58
N LYS A 25 -0.41 10.30 -10.59
CA LYS A 25 -1.84 10.06 -10.40
C LYS A 25 -2.10 8.79 -9.57
N ARG A 26 -1.35 7.72 -9.85
CA ARG A 26 -1.47 6.46 -9.12
C ARG A 26 -0.79 6.49 -7.76
N ASP A 27 0.38 7.12 -7.68
CA ASP A 27 1.21 7.18 -6.48
C ASP A 27 1.51 8.64 -6.14
N PRO A 28 0.54 9.39 -5.60
CA PRO A 28 0.75 10.80 -5.26
C PRO A 28 1.70 10.99 -4.08
N PHE A 29 1.85 9.97 -3.25
CA PHE A 29 2.73 9.98 -2.09
C PHE A 29 3.90 9.03 -2.29
N SER A 30 5.06 9.37 -1.70
CA SER A 30 6.25 8.51 -1.73
C SER A 30 6.01 7.20 -0.99
N GLY A 31 6.90 6.22 -1.21
CA GLY A 31 6.87 4.96 -0.47
C GLY A 31 6.94 5.17 1.04
N ASP A 32 7.83 6.03 1.50
CA ASP A 32 7.99 6.35 2.92
C ASP A 32 6.75 7.05 3.50
N GLU A 33 6.14 7.96 2.75
CA GLU A 33 4.90 8.61 3.16
C GLU A 33 3.77 7.60 3.30
N ARG A 34 3.65 6.65 2.36
CA ARG A 34 2.64 5.59 2.40
C ARG A 34 2.87 4.61 3.56
N VAL A 35 4.12 4.29 3.86
CA VAL A 35 4.47 3.50 5.05
C VAL A 35 4.03 4.22 6.33
N ARG A 36 4.29 5.53 6.42
CA ARG A 36 3.86 6.33 7.58
C ARG A 36 2.33 6.33 7.73
N MET A 37 1.60 6.50 6.63
CA MET A 37 0.13 6.44 6.63
C MET A 37 -0.37 5.10 7.16
N LEU A 38 0.21 4.01 6.67
CA LEU A 38 -0.19 2.67 7.07
C LEU A 38 0.15 2.38 8.54
N ARG A 39 1.34 2.76 9.00
CA ARG A 39 1.73 2.61 10.41
C ARG A 39 0.79 3.37 11.34
N ARG A 40 0.41 4.61 11.01
CA ARG A 40 -0.54 5.40 11.79
C ARG A 40 -1.93 4.77 11.80
N TYR A 41 -2.39 4.29 10.66
CA TYR A 41 -3.67 3.59 10.57
C TYR A 41 -3.69 2.32 11.43
N LEU A 42 -2.65 1.50 11.34
CA LEU A 42 -2.55 0.28 12.14
C LEU A 42 -2.55 0.58 13.64
N LYS A 43 -1.83 1.62 14.05
CA LYS A 43 -1.83 2.07 15.45
C LYS A 43 -3.22 2.56 15.89
N GLU A 44 -3.89 3.37 15.07
CA GLU A 44 -5.25 3.86 15.32
C GLU A 44 -6.22 2.70 15.51
N GLN A 45 -6.10 1.65 14.70
CA GLN A 45 -6.94 0.47 14.74
C GLN A 45 -6.51 -0.60 15.75
N SER A 46 -5.42 -0.36 16.48
CA SER A 46 -4.83 -1.32 17.43
C SER A 46 -4.49 -2.67 16.77
N ILE A 47 -3.99 -2.62 15.53
CA ILE A 47 -3.54 -3.79 14.79
C ILE A 47 -2.01 -3.87 14.88
N LYS A 48 -1.49 -4.95 15.48
CA LYS A 48 -0.05 -5.19 15.58
C LYS A 48 0.45 -6.03 14.41
N VAL A 49 1.46 -5.51 13.73
CA VAL A 49 2.20 -6.22 12.69
C VAL A 49 3.68 -6.23 13.05
N GLU A 50 4.44 -7.17 12.51
CA GLU A 50 5.89 -7.26 12.75
C GLU A 50 6.62 -6.04 12.19
N ASP A 51 6.30 -5.67 10.95
CA ASP A 51 6.87 -4.48 10.32
C ASP A 51 6.00 -4.02 9.14
N VAL A 52 6.24 -2.77 8.73
CA VAL A 52 5.74 -2.20 7.48
C VAL A 52 6.95 -1.70 6.71
N VAL A 53 7.19 -2.24 5.53
CA VAL A 53 8.38 -1.95 4.74
C VAL A 53 8.02 -1.38 3.38
N ALA A 54 8.88 -0.49 2.88
CA ALA A 54 8.77 0.04 1.52
C ALA A 54 9.61 -0.82 0.59
N VAL A 55 9.03 -1.27 -0.52
CA VAL A 55 9.69 -2.13 -1.50
C VAL A 55 9.64 -1.46 -2.87
N GLU A 56 10.82 -1.20 -3.44
CA GLU A 56 10.92 -0.60 -4.77
C GLU A 56 10.65 -1.65 -5.84
N ASP A 57 10.04 -1.23 -6.95
CA ASP A 57 9.98 -2.04 -8.16
C ASP A 57 11.38 -2.08 -8.77
N GLY A 58 11.80 -3.26 -9.22
CA GLY A 58 13.03 -3.42 -9.98
C GLY A 58 12.80 -3.15 -11.47
N LYS A 59 13.88 -3.18 -12.23
CA LYS A 59 13.84 -3.06 -13.69
C LYS A 59 13.20 -4.27 -14.37
N SER A 60 13.08 -5.38 -13.65
CA SER A 60 12.47 -6.63 -14.10
C SER A 60 11.65 -7.23 -12.98
N TRP A 61 10.82 -8.21 -13.29
CA TRP A 61 10.09 -8.97 -12.27
C TRP A 61 11.04 -9.68 -11.30
N ALA A 62 12.15 -10.24 -11.80
CA ALA A 62 13.17 -10.88 -10.96
C ALA A 62 13.77 -9.89 -9.97
N SER A 63 14.11 -8.68 -10.41
CA SER A 63 14.62 -7.63 -9.53
C SER A 63 13.60 -7.20 -8.47
N SER A 64 12.32 -7.10 -8.86
CA SER A 64 11.25 -6.75 -7.93
C SER A 64 11.08 -7.80 -6.84
N ILE A 65 11.13 -9.08 -7.20
CA ILE A 65 11.07 -10.20 -6.25
C ILE A 65 12.29 -10.18 -5.31
N ASN A 66 13.49 -9.93 -5.85
CA ASN A 66 14.70 -9.81 -5.02
C ASN A 66 14.58 -8.67 -4.01
N ASN A 67 14.06 -7.52 -4.42
CA ASN A 67 13.82 -6.39 -3.53
C ASN A 67 12.85 -6.74 -2.40
N LEU A 68 11.81 -7.52 -2.71
CA LEU A 68 10.86 -8.01 -1.72
C LEU A 68 11.56 -8.88 -0.67
N PHE A 69 12.38 -9.85 -1.10
CA PHE A 69 13.12 -10.73 -0.19
C PHE A 69 14.17 -9.97 0.63
N GLU A 70 14.84 -8.99 0.05
CA GLU A 70 15.80 -8.14 0.79
C GLU A 70 15.14 -7.39 1.94
N LYS A 71 13.95 -6.85 1.70
CA LYS A 71 13.22 -6.06 2.71
C LYS A 71 12.50 -6.90 3.75
N CYS A 72 11.95 -8.03 3.34
CA CYS A 72 11.13 -8.87 4.22
C CYS A 72 11.91 -10.04 4.84
N GLY A 73 13.09 -10.39 4.30
CA GLY A 73 13.79 -11.61 4.65
C GLY A 73 13.05 -12.84 4.13
N LYS A 74 13.37 -14.02 4.68
CA LYS A 74 12.66 -15.25 4.34
C LYS A 74 11.27 -15.24 4.97
N PHE A 75 10.28 -15.68 4.21
CA PHE A 75 8.91 -15.84 4.68
C PHE A 75 8.27 -17.11 4.11
N ASP A 76 7.32 -17.67 4.82
CA ASP A 76 6.70 -18.95 4.49
C ASP A 76 5.44 -18.78 3.65
N VAL A 77 4.75 -17.65 3.82
CA VAL A 77 3.47 -17.38 3.19
C VAL A 77 3.47 -15.96 2.61
N LEU A 78 2.99 -15.84 1.39
CA LEU A 78 2.75 -14.56 0.75
C LEU A 78 1.26 -14.36 0.48
N PHE A 79 0.67 -13.34 1.11
CA PHE A 79 -0.69 -12.91 0.82
C PHE A 79 -0.64 -11.89 -0.31
N THR A 80 -1.15 -12.24 -1.47
CA THR A 80 -1.15 -11.34 -2.63
C THR A 80 -2.31 -11.65 -3.57
N ASP A 81 -2.86 -10.63 -4.18
CA ASP A 81 -3.80 -10.76 -5.30
C ASP A 81 -3.10 -10.60 -6.66
N HIS A 82 -1.79 -10.38 -6.66
CA HIS A 82 -1.00 -10.14 -7.86
C HIS A 82 -0.50 -11.46 -8.48
N ARG A 83 -1.10 -11.87 -9.59
CA ARG A 83 -0.85 -13.17 -10.24
C ARG A 83 0.60 -13.37 -10.67
N THR A 84 1.25 -12.34 -11.19
CA THR A 84 2.64 -12.43 -11.68
C THR A 84 3.61 -12.66 -10.53
N ILE A 85 3.46 -11.93 -9.44
CA ILE A 85 4.27 -12.11 -8.23
C ILE A 85 4.08 -13.52 -7.67
N ALA A 86 2.82 -13.98 -7.60
CA ALA A 86 2.50 -15.32 -7.13
C ALA A 86 3.21 -16.41 -7.92
N LYS A 87 3.34 -16.25 -9.25
CA LYS A 87 4.02 -17.22 -10.11
C LYS A 87 5.54 -17.22 -9.96
N LEU A 88 6.14 -16.07 -9.64
CA LEU A 88 7.58 -15.88 -9.68
C LEU A 88 8.29 -16.02 -8.33
N VAL A 89 7.55 -16.03 -7.24
CA VAL A 89 8.10 -16.06 -5.87
C VAL A 89 8.79 -17.39 -5.55
N GLY A 90 8.41 -18.47 -6.22
CA GLY A 90 9.01 -19.79 -6.04
C GLY A 90 8.16 -20.77 -5.23
N ASP A 91 8.54 -22.05 -5.30
CA ASP A 91 7.74 -23.15 -4.73
C ASP A 91 7.83 -23.25 -3.20
N GLU A 92 8.85 -22.66 -2.59
CA GLU A 92 9.06 -22.70 -1.14
C GLU A 92 8.12 -21.77 -0.36
N VAL A 93 7.43 -20.86 -1.06
CA VAL A 93 6.52 -19.89 -0.47
C VAL A 93 5.08 -20.27 -0.81
N LYS A 94 4.26 -20.45 0.21
CA LYS A 94 2.83 -20.68 0.03
C LYS A 94 2.16 -19.38 -0.39
N ILE A 95 1.43 -19.41 -1.51
CA ILE A 95 0.67 -18.26 -1.99
C ILE A 95 -0.77 -18.38 -1.52
N VAL A 96 -1.26 -17.32 -0.89
CA VAL A 96 -2.66 -17.21 -0.48
C VAL A 96 -3.23 -15.93 -1.07
N GLY A 97 -4.23 -16.08 -1.94
CA GLY A 97 -4.99 -14.96 -2.47
C GLY A 97 -5.91 -14.37 -1.41
N PHE A 98 -6.33 -13.16 -1.62
CA PHE A 98 -7.36 -12.54 -0.80
C PHE A 98 -8.34 -11.77 -1.66
N GLN A 99 -9.58 -11.65 -1.19
CA GLN A 99 -10.59 -10.82 -1.82
C GLN A 99 -10.73 -9.50 -1.05
N ARG A 100 -10.68 -8.40 -1.78
CA ARG A 100 -11.02 -7.09 -1.22
C ARG A 100 -12.52 -7.04 -0.95
N ARG A 101 -12.87 -6.61 0.24
CA ARG A 101 -14.27 -6.44 0.62
C ARG A 101 -14.65 -4.97 0.63
N GLY A 102 -15.88 -4.68 0.17
CA GLY A 102 -16.43 -3.33 0.13
C GLY A 102 -16.01 -2.56 -1.11
N ASN A 103 -16.55 -1.36 -1.23
CA ASN A 103 -16.40 -0.49 -2.39
C ASN A 103 -15.31 0.58 -2.22
N ILE A 104 -14.69 0.65 -1.04
CA ILE A 104 -13.68 1.65 -0.74
C ILE A 104 -12.33 1.17 -1.25
N SER A 105 -11.67 2.00 -2.04
CA SER A 105 -10.33 1.76 -2.57
C SER A 105 -9.51 3.05 -2.55
N SER A 106 -8.21 2.92 -2.64
CA SER A 106 -7.35 4.09 -2.77
C SER A 106 -7.67 4.91 -4.01
N THR A 107 -8.08 4.25 -5.10
CA THR A 107 -8.52 4.92 -6.33
C THR A 107 -9.76 5.77 -6.08
N LEU A 108 -10.75 5.24 -5.37
CA LEU A 108 -11.96 5.99 -5.03
C LEU A 108 -11.61 7.24 -4.20
N ILE A 109 -10.77 7.08 -3.18
CA ILE A 109 -10.37 8.19 -2.32
C ILE A 109 -9.65 9.27 -3.13
N ARG A 110 -8.69 8.89 -3.96
CA ARG A 110 -7.96 9.84 -4.81
C ARG A 110 -8.89 10.57 -5.78
N ASN A 111 -9.81 9.86 -6.41
CA ASN A 111 -10.77 10.45 -7.33
C ASN A 111 -11.68 11.46 -6.61
N SER A 112 -12.17 11.11 -5.42
CA SER A 112 -13.00 12.01 -4.62
C SER A 112 -12.25 13.28 -4.23
N ILE A 113 -11.00 13.16 -3.81
CA ILE A 113 -10.14 14.31 -3.51
C ILE A 113 -9.95 15.19 -4.75
N ALA A 114 -9.63 14.58 -5.89
CA ALA A 114 -9.39 15.30 -7.14
C ALA A 114 -10.62 16.09 -7.61
N LYS A 115 -11.81 15.53 -7.41
CA LYS A 115 -13.09 16.14 -7.78
C LYS A 115 -13.63 17.14 -6.75
N GLY A 116 -12.99 17.23 -5.58
CA GLY A 116 -13.49 18.07 -4.49
C GLY A 116 -14.71 17.48 -3.77
N GLU A 117 -14.95 16.20 -3.91
CA GLU A 117 -16.02 15.48 -3.23
C GLU A 117 -15.61 15.08 -1.80
N GLU A 118 -16.59 14.68 -0.99
CA GLU A 118 -16.33 14.20 0.36
C GLU A 118 -15.51 12.90 0.33
N TRP A 119 -14.42 12.85 1.12
CA TRP A 119 -13.52 11.71 1.16
C TRP A 119 -13.04 11.35 2.58
N GLU A 120 -13.17 12.28 3.53
CA GLU A 120 -12.60 12.10 4.87
C GLU A 120 -13.24 10.93 5.64
N ASN A 121 -14.47 10.58 5.30
CA ASN A 121 -15.18 9.44 5.86
C ASN A 121 -14.79 8.09 5.24
N LEU A 122 -13.96 8.11 4.18
CA LEU A 122 -13.56 6.90 3.45
C LEU A 122 -12.28 6.24 4.00
N THR A 123 -11.61 6.88 4.94
CA THR A 123 -10.38 6.36 5.53
C THR A 123 -10.28 6.76 7.00
N GLY A 124 -9.25 6.26 7.70
CA GLY A 124 -9.04 6.55 9.12
C GLY A 124 -8.66 8.01 9.37
N LYS A 125 -9.02 8.50 10.55
CA LYS A 125 -8.75 9.90 10.98
C LYS A 125 -7.25 10.23 10.96
N SER A 126 -6.40 9.28 11.34
CA SER A 126 -4.95 9.45 11.33
C SER A 126 -4.41 9.63 9.92
N VAL A 127 -4.97 8.92 8.95
CA VAL A 127 -4.62 9.04 7.52
C VAL A 127 -5.09 10.37 6.96
N VAL A 128 -6.32 10.79 7.28
CA VAL A 128 -6.86 12.11 6.90
C VAL A 128 -5.94 13.23 7.38
N SER A 129 -5.56 13.19 8.66
CA SER A 129 -4.67 14.17 9.27
C SER A 129 -3.31 14.21 8.55
N LEU A 130 -2.74 13.06 8.24
CA LEU A 130 -1.44 12.98 7.55
C LEU A 130 -1.53 13.48 6.10
N ILE A 131 -2.58 13.13 5.37
CA ILE A 131 -2.81 13.65 4.00
C ILE A 131 -2.85 15.18 4.01
N LYS A 132 -3.57 15.78 4.95
CA LYS A 132 -3.64 17.23 5.09
C LYS A 132 -2.27 17.84 5.44
N ARG A 133 -1.54 17.21 6.36
CA ARG A 133 -0.20 17.67 6.77
C ARG A 133 0.82 17.59 5.66
N LEU A 134 0.72 16.62 4.77
CA LEU A 134 1.61 16.44 3.62
C LEU A 134 1.19 17.28 2.40
N ASP A 135 0.24 18.19 2.55
CA ASP A 135 -0.34 18.96 1.44
C ASP A 135 -0.94 18.04 0.36
N GLY A 136 -1.50 16.93 0.82
CA GLY A 136 -1.91 15.82 -0.04
C GLY A 136 -3.05 16.15 -0.98
N ILE A 137 -3.99 16.98 -0.56
CA ILE A 137 -5.12 17.41 -1.41
C ILE A 137 -4.60 18.13 -2.65
N LYS A 138 -3.69 19.07 -2.46
CA LYS A 138 -3.08 19.85 -3.54
C LYS A 138 -2.21 18.97 -4.45
N ARG A 139 -1.44 18.07 -3.85
CA ARG A 139 -0.59 17.11 -4.59
C ARG A 139 -1.42 16.19 -5.48
N ILE A 140 -2.52 15.67 -4.97
CA ILE A 140 -3.43 14.80 -5.73
C ILE A 140 -4.09 15.58 -6.86
N LYS A 141 -4.63 16.76 -6.58
CA LYS A 141 -5.24 17.62 -7.62
C LYS A 141 -4.26 17.97 -8.73
N ARG A 142 -3.02 18.31 -8.36
CA ARG A 142 -1.95 18.59 -9.34
C ARG A 142 -1.63 17.37 -10.20
N ALA A 143 -1.49 16.19 -9.60
CA ALA A 143 -1.20 14.96 -10.32
C ALA A 143 -2.32 14.58 -11.31
N TYR A 144 -3.57 14.81 -10.93
CA TYR A 144 -4.73 14.57 -11.80
C TYR A 144 -4.82 15.58 -12.93
N GLY A 145 -4.52 16.83 -12.65
CA GLY A 145 -4.49 17.89 -13.68
C GLY A 145 -3.38 17.68 -14.71
N ALA A 146 -2.19 17.29 -14.26
CA ALA A 146 -1.07 16.97 -15.15
C ALA A 146 -1.35 15.77 -16.07
N SER A 147 -2.20 14.81 -15.63
CA SER A 147 -2.58 13.63 -16.41
C SER A 147 -3.58 13.95 -17.51
N ASP A 148 -4.31 15.05 -17.40
CA ASP A 148 -5.36 15.48 -18.34
C ASP A 148 -4.82 16.44 -19.41
N GLY A 149 -3.53 16.82 -19.28
CA GLY A 149 -2.89 17.77 -20.18
C GLY A 149 -2.19 17.13 -21.40
#